data_d2589461230cf19b8c29a290d3aac192
#
_entry.id   d2589461230cf19b8c29a290d3aac192
#
_cell.length_a   1.000
_cell.length_b   1.000
_cell.length_c   1.000
_cell.angle_alpha   90.00
_cell.angle_beta   90.00
_cell.angle_gamma   90.00
#
_symmetry.space_group_name_H-M   'P 1'
#
loop_
_entity.id
_entity.type
_entity.pdbx_description
1 polymer ?
#
loop_
_entity_poly.entity_id
_entity_poly.type
_entity_poly.pdbx_seq_one_letter_code
_entity_poly.pdbx_strand_id
1 'polypeptide(L)'
;SREKDLDPKKNFKIKSWNRKEVIKDYRFYIVSLNMLAMPWIATGVFVYQSFISDSKMWNIYTIPKAFMVYSLASIITLFFSGFLVDKFTSRKLIPIMNIPLLISMFVLFYYQQEISAFIFLGLVGISNGLANVLGSSTWAEIYGVKFIGSIKALTTAFMVFSTAFGTAAVS
;
A
#
# COMPACT_ATOMS: atom_id res chain seq x y z
N SER A 1 24.11 36.60 -22.71
CA SER A 1 22.81 36.53 -23.37
C SER A 1 22.48 35.12 -23.82
N ARG A 2 22.57 34.14 -22.89
CA ARG A 2 22.28 32.69 -23.14
C ARG A 2 21.51 32.05 -21.95
N GLU A 3 20.69 32.83 -21.28
CA GLU A 3 19.90 32.35 -20.13
C GLU A 3 18.39 32.32 -20.36
N LYS A 4 17.94 32.25 -21.62
CA LYS A 4 16.49 32.34 -21.92
C LYS A 4 15.84 31.09 -22.48
N ASP A 5 16.53 29.95 -22.53
CA ASP A 5 15.96 28.71 -23.05
C ASP A 5 15.96 27.56 -22.01
N LEU A 6 15.81 27.86 -20.74
CA LEU A 6 15.39 26.87 -19.76
C LEU A 6 13.87 26.75 -19.88
N ASP A 7 13.48 25.70 -20.60
CA ASP A 7 12.14 25.17 -20.77
C ASP A 7 11.31 25.37 -19.50
N PRO A 8 10.25 26.18 -19.51
CA PRO A 8 9.36 26.24 -18.36
C PRO A 8 8.61 24.91 -18.35
N LYS A 9 9.13 23.91 -17.63
CA LYS A 9 8.36 22.76 -17.18
C LYS A 9 7.01 23.32 -16.78
N LYS A 10 5.99 23.06 -17.60
CA LYS A 10 4.61 23.47 -17.44
C LYS A 10 4.28 23.38 -15.95
N ASN A 11 4.27 24.54 -15.28
CA ASN A 11 3.68 24.68 -13.96
C ASN A 11 2.19 24.42 -14.14
N PHE A 12 1.82 23.15 -14.23
CA PHE A 12 0.47 22.73 -13.92
C PHE A 12 0.29 23.11 -12.46
N LYS A 13 -0.25 24.31 -12.21
CA LYS A 13 -0.76 24.69 -10.90
C LYS A 13 -1.87 23.68 -10.58
N ILE A 14 -1.49 22.57 -9.98
CA ILE A 14 -2.46 21.61 -9.46
C ILE A 14 -3.28 22.40 -8.45
N LYS A 15 -4.58 22.56 -8.73
CA LYS A 15 -5.49 23.25 -7.82
C LYS A 15 -5.38 22.54 -6.46
N SER A 16 -5.00 23.28 -5.43
CA SER A 16 -4.93 22.75 -4.07
C SER A 16 -6.34 22.63 -3.51
N TRP A 17 -6.79 21.39 -3.31
CA TRP A 17 -8.12 21.07 -2.82
C TRP A 17 -8.16 21.09 -1.29
N ASN A 18 -9.22 21.65 -0.72
CA ASN A 18 -9.46 21.60 0.71
C ASN A 18 -10.23 20.32 1.12
N ARG A 19 -10.32 20.02 2.43
CA ARG A 19 -11.00 18.82 2.94
C ARG A 19 -12.42 18.64 2.42
N LYS A 20 -13.20 19.72 2.35
CA LYS A 20 -14.60 19.68 1.93
C LYS A 20 -14.76 19.32 0.44
N GLU A 21 -13.83 19.78 -0.37
CA GLU A 21 -13.79 19.49 -1.79
C GLU A 21 -13.37 18.04 -2.03
N VAL A 22 -12.36 17.53 -1.30
CA VAL A 22 -11.86 16.15 -1.41
C VAL A 22 -12.91 15.12 -1.02
N ILE A 23 -13.67 15.35 0.06
CA ILE A 23 -14.74 14.43 0.49
C ILE A 23 -15.86 14.33 -0.55
N LYS A 24 -16.07 15.34 -1.38
CA LYS A 24 -17.07 15.32 -2.45
C LYS A 24 -16.57 14.66 -3.74
N ASP A 25 -15.27 14.41 -3.86
CA ASP A 25 -14.68 13.81 -5.06
C ASP A 25 -14.74 12.28 -4.99
N TYR A 26 -15.40 11.64 -5.95
CA TYR A 26 -15.48 10.18 -6.06
C TYR A 26 -14.10 9.51 -6.20
N ARG A 27 -13.12 10.21 -6.77
CA ARG A 27 -11.75 9.71 -6.93
C ARG A 27 -11.09 9.44 -5.58
N PHE A 28 -11.40 10.25 -4.57
CA PHE A 28 -10.92 10.03 -3.22
C PHE A 28 -11.34 8.66 -2.69
N TYR A 29 -12.60 8.27 -2.89
CA TYR A 29 -13.12 6.98 -2.41
C TYR A 29 -12.53 5.80 -3.17
N ILE A 30 -12.40 5.89 -4.51
CA ILE A 30 -11.79 4.82 -5.32
C ILE A 30 -10.34 4.59 -4.92
N VAL A 31 -9.54 5.64 -4.79
CA VAL A 31 -8.14 5.55 -4.39
C VAL A 31 -8.01 5.08 -2.95
N SER A 32 -8.84 5.58 -2.03
CA SER A 32 -8.84 5.14 -0.64
C SER A 32 -9.19 3.67 -0.50
N LEU A 33 -10.22 3.17 -1.19
CA LEU A 33 -10.58 1.75 -1.20
C LEU A 33 -9.44 0.86 -1.71
N ASN A 34 -8.77 1.30 -2.77
CA ASN A 34 -7.61 0.56 -3.29
C ASN A 34 -6.46 0.51 -2.27
N MET A 35 -6.21 1.62 -1.56
CA MET A 35 -5.19 1.70 -0.51
C MET A 35 -5.56 0.93 0.77
N LEU A 36 -6.85 0.73 1.04
CA LEU A 36 -7.34 -0.01 2.21
C LEU A 36 -7.08 -1.51 2.13
N ALA A 37 -6.98 -2.08 0.93
CA ALA A 37 -6.81 -3.52 0.75
C ALA A 37 -5.57 -4.05 1.48
N MET A 38 -4.44 -3.35 1.37
CA MET A 38 -3.18 -3.77 1.98
C MET A 38 -3.24 -3.80 3.52
N PRO A 39 -3.57 -2.71 4.25
CA PRO A 39 -3.61 -2.74 5.71
C PRO A 39 -4.69 -3.69 6.24
N TRP A 40 -5.81 -3.85 5.56
CA TRP A 40 -6.87 -4.76 5.96
C TRP A 40 -6.42 -6.22 5.90
N ILE A 41 -5.85 -6.65 4.78
CA ILE A 41 -5.34 -8.02 4.61
C ILE A 41 -4.16 -8.27 5.55
N ALA A 42 -3.21 -7.33 5.66
CA ALA A 42 -2.07 -7.47 6.56
C ALA A 42 -2.52 -7.63 8.02
N THR A 43 -3.48 -6.82 8.49
CA THR A 43 -4.02 -6.94 9.85
C THR A 43 -4.69 -8.29 10.06
N GLY A 44 -5.49 -8.76 9.11
CA GLY A 44 -6.12 -10.08 9.16
C GLY A 44 -5.08 -11.19 9.29
N VAL A 45 -4.04 -11.17 8.47
CA VAL A 45 -2.96 -12.16 8.54
C VAL A 45 -2.22 -12.11 9.88
N PHE A 46 -1.91 -10.93 10.39
CA PHE A 46 -1.19 -10.79 11.66
C PHE A 46 -2.04 -11.25 12.85
N VAL A 47 -3.34 -11.02 12.83
CA VAL A 47 -4.25 -11.50 13.88
C VAL A 47 -4.41 -13.02 13.83
N TYR A 48 -4.56 -13.59 12.64
CA TYR A 48 -4.81 -15.01 12.46
C TYR A 48 -3.57 -15.84 12.14
N GLN A 49 -2.36 -15.30 12.28
CA GLN A 49 -1.11 -15.99 11.95
C GLN A 49 -0.92 -17.35 12.65
N SER A 50 -1.30 -17.45 13.92
CA SER A 50 -1.22 -18.70 14.69
C SER A 50 -2.19 -19.73 14.11
N PHE A 51 -3.44 -19.35 13.85
CA PHE A 51 -4.43 -20.22 13.23
C PHE A 51 -3.99 -20.72 11.84
N ILE A 52 -3.41 -19.84 11.03
CA ILE A 52 -2.89 -20.20 9.71
C ILE A 52 -1.75 -21.20 9.84
N SER A 53 -0.81 -20.98 10.78
CA SER A 53 0.31 -21.86 11.02
C SER A 53 -0.15 -23.24 11.49
N ASP A 54 -1.09 -23.29 12.44
CA ASP A 54 -1.63 -24.53 12.98
C ASP A 54 -2.42 -25.31 11.92
N SER A 55 -3.27 -24.64 11.15
CA SER A 55 -4.08 -25.27 10.11
C SER A 55 -3.26 -25.87 8.98
N LYS A 56 -2.07 -25.31 8.73
CA LYS A 56 -1.12 -25.77 7.70
C LYS A 56 -0.03 -26.68 8.26
N MET A 57 -0.05 -26.98 9.56
CA MET A 57 0.94 -27.78 10.27
C MET A 57 2.38 -27.27 10.07
N TRP A 58 2.56 -25.95 9.99
CA TRP A 58 3.87 -25.34 9.87
C TRP A 58 4.60 -25.31 11.21
N ASN A 59 5.94 -25.33 11.13
CA ASN A 59 6.75 -25.15 12.34
C ASN A 59 6.46 -23.78 12.96
N ILE A 60 6.44 -23.71 14.31
CA ILE A 60 6.16 -22.50 15.07
C ILE A 60 7.11 -21.33 14.71
N TYR A 61 8.31 -21.64 14.22
CA TYR A 61 9.30 -20.65 13.83
C TYR A 61 9.18 -20.20 12.36
N THR A 62 8.30 -20.80 11.58
CA THR A 62 8.16 -20.49 10.13
C THR A 62 7.67 -19.08 9.92
N ILE A 63 6.60 -18.67 10.60
CA ILE A 63 6.06 -17.32 10.49
C ILE A 63 7.06 -16.25 10.96
N PRO A 64 7.67 -16.36 12.16
CA PRO A 64 8.70 -15.41 12.60
C PRO A 64 9.86 -15.26 11.62
N LYS A 65 10.35 -16.36 11.04
CA LYS A 65 11.41 -16.30 10.01
C LYS A 65 10.93 -15.64 8.71
N ALA A 66 9.71 -15.91 8.29
CA ALA A 66 9.13 -15.31 7.09
C ALA A 66 8.90 -13.79 7.23
N PHE A 67 8.74 -13.27 8.45
CA PHE A 67 8.73 -11.82 8.72
C PHE A 67 10.06 -11.13 8.37
N MET A 68 11.18 -11.83 8.43
CA MET A 68 12.47 -11.26 7.97
C MET A 68 12.42 -11.02 6.46
N VAL A 69 11.85 -11.96 5.71
CA VAL A 69 11.66 -11.80 4.25
C VAL A 69 10.70 -10.66 3.94
N TYR A 70 9.59 -10.55 4.69
CA TYR A 70 8.65 -9.42 4.59
C TYR A 70 9.37 -8.07 4.78
N SER A 71 10.16 -7.95 5.83
CA SER A 71 10.87 -6.70 6.15
C SER A 71 11.88 -6.34 5.06
N LEU A 72 12.70 -7.29 4.62
CA LEU A 72 13.66 -7.09 3.54
C LEU A 72 12.98 -6.71 2.23
N ALA A 73 11.95 -7.44 1.83
CA ALA A 73 11.19 -7.15 0.62
C ALA A 73 10.55 -5.76 0.68
N SER A 74 9.98 -5.38 1.83
CA SER A 74 9.38 -4.06 2.04
C SER A 74 10.40 -2.93 1.91
N ILE A 75 11.58 -3.06 2.54
CA ILE A 75 12.66 -2.06 2.47
C ILE A 75 13.19 -1.92 1.05
N ILE A 76 13.52 -3.04 0.40
CA ILE A 76 14.01 -3.04 -0.98
C ILE A 76 12.99 -2.37 -1.90
N THR A 77 11.73 -2.75 -1.79
CA THR A 77 10.65 -2.18 -2.62
C THR A 77 10.44 -0.70 -2.32
N LEU A 78 10.57 -0.26 -1.08
CA LEU A 78 10.49 1.15 -0.71
C LEU A 78 11.51 2.00 -1.48
N PHE A 79 12.76 1.54 -1.56
CA PHE A 79 13.81 2.23 -2.33
C PHE A 79 13.51 2.25 -3.83
N PHE A 80 13.13 1.11 -4.41
CA PHE A 80 12.83 1.03 -5.83
C PHE A 80 11.55 1.77 -6.23
N SER A 81 10.55 1.82 -5.36
CA SER A 81 9.29 2.51 -5.64
C SER A 81 9.44 4.02 -5.80
N GLY A 82 10.43 4.63 -5.14
CA GLY A 82 10.79 6.02 -5.40
C GLY A 82 11.13 6.26 -6.87
N PHE A 83 12.04 5.45 -7.44
CA PHE A 83 12.39 5.53 -8.86
C PHE A 83 11.21 5.23 -9.80
N LEU A 84 10.34 4.29 -9.41
CA LEU A 84 9.14 3.99 -10.18
C LEU A 84 8.18 5.18 -10.24
N VAL A 85 7.97 5.85 -9.12
CA VAL A 85 7.08 7.03 -9.05
C VAL A 85 7.64 8.18 -9.86
N ASP A 86 8.96 8.38 -9.86
CA ASP A 86 9.62 9.41 -10.66
C ASP A 86 9.47 9.15 -12.17
N LYS A 87 9.49 7.88 -12.58
CA LYS A 87 9.38 7.46 -13.98
C LYS A 87 7.94 7.29 -14.44
N PHE A 88 7.08 6.77 -13.58
CA PHE A 88 5.66 6.51 -13.87
C PHE A 88 4.81 7.33 -12.91
N THR A 89 3.70 7.88 -13.38
CA THR A 89 2.75 8.62 -12.55
C THR A 89 2.18 7.72 -11.45
N SER A 90 2.13 8.18 -10.20
CA SER A 90 1.62 7.39 -9.06
C SER A 90 0.23 6.82 -9.31
N ARG A 91 -0.64 7.56 -9.99
CA ARG A 91 -2.00 7.11 -10.36
C ARG A 91 -2.01 5.80 -11.17
N LYS A 92 -1.01 5.57 -12.03
CA LYS A 92 -0.89 4.34 -12.82
C LYS A 92 -0.36 3.16 -12.00
N LEU A 93 0.38 3.45 -10.93
CA LEU A 93 0.99 2.45 -10.07
C LEU A 93 0.04 1.96 -8.96
N ILE A 94 -1.00 2.73 -8.61
CA ILE A 94 -1.97 2.34 -7.56
C ILE A 94 -2.58 0.94 -7.79
N PRO A 95 -3.13 0.59 -8.96
CA PRO A 95 -3.67 -0.75 -9.16
C PRO A 95 -2.57 -1.83 -9.12
N ILE A 96 -1.35 -1.47 -9.55
CA ILE A 96 -0.21 -2.40 -9.61
C ILE A 96 0.24 -2.80 -8.21
N MET A 97 0.12 -1.92 -7.20
CA MET A 97 0.57 -2.23 -5.84
C MET A 97 -0.19 -3.40 -5.18
N ASN A 98 -1.42 -3.66 -5.62
CA ASN A 98 -2.24 -4.75 -5.08
C ASN A 98 -2.03 -6.08 -5.84
N ILE A 99 -1.31 -6.10 -6.96
CA ILE A 99 -1.02 -7.34 -7.71
C ILE A 99 -0.21 -8.32 -6.86
N PRO A 100 0.93 -7.93 -6.24
CA PRO A 100 1.66 -8.85 -5.36
C PRO A 100 0.80 -9.34 -4.18
N LEU A 101 -0.08 -8.49 -3.65
CA LEU A 101 -1.00 -8.84 -2.58
C LEU A 101 -1.98 -9.93 -3.02
N LEU A 102 -2.58 -9.80 -4.20
CA LEU A 102 -3.46 -10.83 -4.76
C LEU A 102 -2.72 -12.15 -4.98
N ILE A 103 -1.53 -12.10 -5.58
CA ILE A 103 -0.71 -13.30 -5.79
C ILE A 103 -0.37 -13.94 -4.46
N SER A 104 -0.07 -13.17 -3.41
CA SER A 104 0.22 -13.69 -2.08
C SER A 104 -0.95 -14.48 -1.50
N MET A 105 -2.19 -13.99 -1.68
CA MET A 105 -3.38 -14.71 -1.24
C MET A 105 -3.57 -16.04 -1.97
N PHE A 106 -3.34 -16.08 -3.30
CA PHE A 106 -3.36 -17.32 -4.06
C PHE A 106 -2.29 -18.32 -3.57
N VAL A 107 -1.07 -17.84 -3.32
CA VAL A 107 0.00 -18.69 -2.77
C VAL A 107 -0.40 -19.26 -1.42
N LEU A 108 -0.93 -18.43 -0.52
CA LEU A 108 -1.38 -18.89 0.78
C LEU A 108 -2.52 -19.90 0.70
N PHE A 109 -3.43 -19.75 -0.24
CA PHE A 109 -4.58 -20.63 -0.40
C PHE A 109 -4.20 -22.00 -0.98
N TYR A 110 -3.41 -22.01 -2.07
CA TYR A 110 -3.13 -23.25 -2.81
C TYR A 110 -1.98 -24.09 -2.24
N TYR A 111 -0.98 -23.46 -1.63
CA TYR A 111 0.21 -24.16 -1.19
C TYR A 111 0.19 -24.41 0.33
N GLN A 112 0.46 -25.67 0.73
CA GLN A 112 0.50 -26.08 2.15
C GLN A 112 1.91 -26.07 2.73
N GLN A 113 2.93 -26.09 1.90
CA GLN A 113 4.34 -26.19 2.30
C GLN A 113 4.81 -24.91 3.04
N GLU A 114 5.74 -25.05 3.98
CA GLU A 114 6.30 -23.94 4.76
C GLU A 114 6.93 -22.84 3.88
N ILE A 115 7.48 -23.20 2.71
CA ILE A 115 8.02 -22.24 1.76
C ILE A 115 6.98 -21.22 1.30
N SER A 116 5.70 -21.59 1.29
CA SER A 116 4.63 -20.68 0.94
C SER A 116 4.48 -19.50 1.91
N ALA A 117 4.84 -19.67 3.18
CA ALA A 117 4.86 -18.58 4.16
C ALA A 117 5.88 -17.49 3.78
N PHE A 118 7.05 -17.90 3.32
CA PHE A 118 8.11 -16.97 2.89
C PHE A 118 7.72 -16.21 1.63
N ILE A 119 7.18 -16.92 0.63
CA ILE A 119 6.69 -16.31 -0.61
C ILE A 119 5.52 -15.36 -0.31
N PHE A 120 4.57 -15.79 0.50
CA PHE A 120 3.41 -15.03 0.90
C PHE A 120 3.83 -13.71 1.58
N LEU A 121 4.61 -13.79 2.68
CA LEU A 121 5.05 -12.61 3.41
C LEU A 121 6.00 -11.73 2.59
N GLY A 122 6.84 -12.31 1.73
CA GLY A 122 7.66 -11.55 0.78
C GLY A 122 6.82 -10.70 -0.17
N LEU A 123 5.78 -11.26 -0.77
CA LEU A 123 4.86 -10.54 -1.67
C LEU A 123 4.03 -9.47 -0.92
N VAL A 124 3.60 -9.77 0.30
CA VAL A 124 2.94 -8.77 1.17
C VAL A 124 3.92 -7.62 1.48
N GLY A 125 5.20 -7.92 1.73
CA GLY A 125 6.25 -6.92 1.92
C GLY A 125 6.44 -6.01 0.71
N ILE A 126 6.42 -6.57 -0.51
CA ILE A 126 6.46 -5.79 -1.76
C ILE A 126 5.28 -4.84 -1.85
N SER A 127 4.06 -5.33 -1.62
CA SER A 127 2.86 -4.48 -1.61
C SER A 127 2.95 -3.37 -0.55
N ASN A 128 3.48 -3.67 0.64
CA ASN A 128 3.66 -2.70 1.70
C ASN A 128 4.67 -1.60 1.31
N GLY A 129 5.80 -1.96 0.72
CA GLY A 129 6.79 -1.00 0.23
C GLY A 129 6.20 -0.05 -0.83
N LEU A 130 5.45 -0.57 -1.80
CA LEU A 130 4.72 0.22 -2.79
C LEU A 130 3.67 1.13 -2.14
N ALA A 131 2.85 0.60 -1.24
CA ALA A 131 1.77 1.33 -0.58
C ALA A 131 2.29 2.55 0.21
N ASN A 132 3.43 2.43 0.88
CA ASN A 132 4.03 3.54 1.65
C ASN A 132 4.42 4.73 0.78
N VAL A 133 5.00 4.49 -0.40
CA VAL A 133 5.39 5.57 -1.33
C VAL A 133 4.17 6.10 -2.07
N LEU A 134 3.34 5.21 -2.63
CA LEU A 134 2.17 5.60 -3.43
C LEU A 134 1.11 6.31 -2.58
N GLY A 135 0.97 5.93 -1.32
CA GLY A 135 0.04 6.58 -0.38
C GLY A 135 0.32 8.07 -0.16
N SER A 136 1.58 8.48 -0.33
CA SER A 136 1.95 9.89 -0.22
C SER A 136 1.91 10.63 -1.54
N SER A 137 2.53 10.05 -2.57
CA SER A 137 2.72 10.69 -3.87
C SER A 137 1.41 10.83 -4.64
N THR A 138 0.50 9.87 -4.53
CA THR A 138 -0.79 9.94 -5.22
C THR A 138 -1.65 11.11 -4.76
N TRP A 139 -1.74 11.35 -3.45
CA TRP A 139 -2.50 12.48 -2.94
C TRP A 139 -1.90 13.82 -3.35
N ALA A 140 -0.56 13.93 -3.38
CA ALA A 140 0.11 15.12 -3.88
C ALA A 140 -0.17 15.37 -5.36
N GLU A 141 -0.22 14.31 -6.19
CA GLU A 141 -0.52 14.42 -7.62
C GLU A 141 -1.99 14.77 -7.91
N ILE A 142 -2.94 14.29 -7.10
CA ILE A 142 -4.39 14.49 -7.35
C ILE A 142 -4.86 15.82 -6.78
N TYR A 143 -4.48 16.13 -5.53
CA TYR A 143 -5.06 17.23 -4.76
C TYR A 143 -4.07 18.35 -4.43
N GLY A 144 -2.81 18.21 -4.86
CA GLY A 144 -1.74 19.18 -4.56
C GLY A 144 -1.17 19.04 -3.15
N VAL A 145 -0.08 19.77 -2.90
CA VAL A 145 0.71 19.60 -1.66
C VAL A 145 0.23 20.47 -0.50
N LYS A 146 -0.54 21.53 -0.74
CA LYS A 146 -0.90 22.53 0.27
C LYS A 146 -1.65 21.96 1.47
N PHE A 147 -2.57 21.03 1.26
CA PHE A 147 -3.41 20.42 2.29
C PHE A 147 -3.17 18.93 2.46
N ILE A 148 -2.03 18.41 1.97
CA ILE A 148 -1.72 16.98 1.94
C ILE A 148 -1.78 16.31 3.33
N GLY A 149 -1.35 17.00 4.38
CA GLY A 149 -1.43 16.49 5.76
C GLY A 149 -2.87 16.22 6.21
N SER A 150 -3.77 17.12 5.86
CA SER A 150 -5.20 16.97 6.17
C SER A 150 -5.86 15.83 5.40
N ILE A 151 -5.46 15.63 4.14
CA ILE A 151 -5.97 14.55 3.29
C ILE A 151 -5.44 13.20 3.77
N LYS A 152 -4.15 13.12 4.11
CA LYS A 152 -3.56 11.92 4.72
C LYS A 152 -4.22 11.55 6.05
N ALA A 153 -4.46 12.53 6.92
CA ALA A 153 -5.14 12.28 8.19
C ALA A 153 -6.54 11.69 7.97
N LEU A 154 -7.29 12.18 6.98
CA LEU A 154 -8.60 11.64 6.62
C LEU A 154 -8.47 10.18 6.10
N THR A 155 -7.53 9.91 5.19
CA THR A 155 -7.28 8.56 4.68
C THR A 155 -6.86 7.61 5.78
N THR A 156 -5.97 8.05 6.69
CA THR A 156 -5.54 7.23 7.83
C THR A 156 -6.70 6.93 8.78
N ALA A 157 -7.58 7.90 9.04
CA ALA A 157 -8.78 7.66 9.82
C ALA A 157 -9.67 6.57 9.18
N PHE A 158 -9.91 6.65 7.88
CA PHE A 158 -10.63 5.60 7.14
C PHE A 158 -9.93 4.23 7.26
N MET A 159 -8.61 4.17 7.15
CA MET A 159 -7.85 2.93 7.31
C MET A 159 -8.03 2.33 8.70
N VAL A 160 -7.90 3.13 9.76
CA VAL A 160 -8.04 2.67 11.15
C VAL A 160 -9.46 2.15 11.40
N PHE A 161 -10.49 2.88 10.98
CA PHE A 161 -11.87 2.41 11.12
C PHE A 161 -12.13 1.12 10.36
N SER A 162 -11.65 1.00 9.11
CA SER A 162 -11.84 -0.20 8.31
C SER A 162 -11.13 -1.42 8.88
N THR A 163 -9.90 -1.26 9.40
CA THR A 163 -9.18 -2.38 10.03
C THR A 163 -9.85 -2.82 11.33
N ALA A 164 -10.33 -1.89 12.16
CA ALA A 164 -11.07 -2.20 13.38
C ALA A 164 -12.40 -2.92 13.07
N PHE A 165 -13.12 -2.49 12.04
CA PHE A 165 -14.34 -3.17 11.60
C PHE A 165 -14.06 -4.55 11.01
N GLY A 166 -12.98 -4.70 10.25
CA GLY A 166 -12.58 -5.97 9.63
C GLY A 166 -12.26 -7.05 10.68
N THR A 167 -11.55 -6.69 11.74
CA THR A 167 -11.25 -7.63 12.84
C THR A 167 -12.48 -7.99 13.65
N ALA A 168 -13.39 -7.04 13.90
CA ALA A 168 -14.63 -7.29 14.64
C ALA A 168 -15.67 -8.12 13.84
N ALA A 169 -15.62 -8.07 12.52
CA ALA A 169 -16.56 -8.82 11.66
C ALA A 169 -16.17 -10.31 11.49
N VAL A 170 -14.95 -10.68 11.85
CA VAL A 170 -14.40 -12.05 11.68
C VAL A 170 -14.29 -12.78 13.04
N SER A 171 -14.46 -12.08 14.15
CA SER A 171 -14.52 -12.67 15.50
C SER A 171 -15.94 -13.13 15.82
#